data_159ee0589f8535fbe196c137fcb68dc4
#
_entry.id   159ee0589f8535fbe196c137fcb68dc4
#
_cell.length_a   1.000
_cell.length_b   1.000
_cell.length_c   1.000
_cell.angle_alpha   90.00
_cell.angle_beta   90.00
_cell.angle_gamma   90.00
#
_symmetry.space_group_name_H-M   'P 1'
#
loop_
_entity.id
_entity.type
_entity.pdbx_description
1 polymer ?
#
loop_
_entity_poly.entity_id
_entity_poly.type
_entity_poly.pdbx_seq_one_letter_code
_entity_poly.pdbx_strand_id
1 'polypeptide(L)'
;MKNFLLFLSIFSIIITSQAQEKANNDGWVSLFDGKSFDGWKVGENASTFSIQDGAIVANGPVAHLFYNGDVKNHDFKNFEFKADVMTTPGSNSGLYFHTVFQDSSWPQKGYEVQVNNSQEDWRRTGSLYAIEDVKEVYVKDNVWYTESIKVQGKHVTIKINDKIVVEYDEPENVQRPAGMEGRKISSGTFAIQGHDPKSKVYFKNIMVKPLD
;
A
#
# COMPACT_ATOMS: atom_id res chain seq x y z
N MET A 1 -29.78 2.64 -68.18
CA MET A 1 -28.76 1.96 -67.35
C MET A 1 -28.54 2.78 -66.07
N LYS A 2 -29.13 2.37 -64.94
CA LYS A 2 -29.01 3.08 -63.64
C LYS A 2 -27.98 2.34 -62.81
N ASN A 3 -26.84 3.00 -62.52
CA ASN A 3 -25.82 2.50 -61.63
C ASN A 3 -26.26 2.71 -60.17
N PHE A 4 -26.40 1.59 -59.44
CA PHE A 4 -26.66 1.58 -57.98
C PHE A 4 -25.31 1.49 -57.28
N LEU A 5 -24.87 2.56 -56.64
CA LEU A 5 -23.71 2.53 -55.74
C LEU A 5 -24.17 2.03 -54.37
N LEU A 6 -23.66 0.89 -53.95
CA LEU A 6 -23.85 0.29 -52.63
C LEU A 6 -22.78 0.86 -51.71
N PHE A 7 -23.17 1.71 -50.73
CA PHE A 7 -22.31 2.18 -49.67
C PHE A 7 -22.24 1.10 -48.55
N LEU A 8 -21.09 0.46 -48.43
CA LEU A 8 -20.81 -0.46 -47.31
C LEU A 8 -20.25 0.33 -46.14
N SER A 9 -21.08 0.63 -45.13
CA SER A 9 -20.62 1.25 -43.87
C SER A 9 -19.97 0.17 -42.96
N ILE A 10 -18.65 0.25 -42.83
CA ILE A 10 -17.89 -0.59 -41.88
C ILE A 10 -18.08 0.01 -40.52
N PHE A 11 -18.87 -0.65 -39.68
CA PHE A 11 -19.01 -0.34 -38.24
C PHE A 11 -17.80 -0.98 -37.52
N SER A 12 -16.81 -0.16 -37.19
CA SER A 12 -15.70 -0.59 -36.33
C SER A 12 -16.19 -0.69 -34.88
N ILE A 13 -16.42 -1.91 -34.41
CA ILE A 13 -16.69 -2.16 -32.99
C ILE A 13 -15.35 -2.05 -32.26
N ILE A 14 -15.19 -0.94 -31.52
CA ILE A 14 -14.09 -0.78 -30.57
C ILE A 14 -14.45 -1.65 -29.35
N ILE A 15 -13.84 -2.83 -29.26
CA ILE A 15 -13.90 -3.66 -28.06
C ILE A 15 -12.88 -3.05 -27.08
N THR A 16 -13.37 -2.25 -26.12
CA THR A 16 -12.60 -1.85 -24.95
C THR A 16 -12.46 -3.09 -24.06
N SER A 17 -11.29 -3.73 -24.14
CA SER A 17 -10.91 -4.78 -23.19
C SER A 17 -10.70 -4.14 -21.82
N GLN A 18 -11.72 -4.17 -20.97
CA GLN A 18 -11.51 -3.99 -19.54
C GLN A 18 -10.81 -5.24 -19.04
N ALA A 19 -9.54 -5.11 -18.73
CA ALA A 19 -8.80 -6.14 -17.99
C ALA A 19 -9.37 -6.17 -16.56
N GLN A 20 -10.41 -6.97 -16.37
CA GLN A 20 -10.92 -7.29 -15.05
C GLN A 20 -9.85 -8.14 -14.35
N GLU A 21 -9.11 -7.55 -13.40
CA GLU A 21 -8.16 -8.28 -12.59
C GLU A 21 -8.86 -9.47 -11.92
N LYS A 22 -8.43 -10.68 -12.31
CA LYS A 22 -8.97 -11.93 -11.74
C LYS A 22 -8.56 -11.99 -10.27
N ALA A 23 -9.54 -11.89 -9.38
CA ALA A 23 -9.37 -12.37 -8.01
C ALA A 23 -8.89 -13.83 -8.06
N ASN A 24 -7.83 -14.17 -7.32
CA ASN A 24 -7.46 -15.55 -7.09
C ASN A 24 -8.62 -16.25 -6.38
N ASN A 25 -8.74 -17.59 -6.51
CA ASN A 25 -9.80 -18.39 -5.89
C ASN A 25 -10.01 -18.13 -4.38
N ASP A 26 -9.05 -17.47 -3.71
CA ASP A 26 -9.06 -17.17 -2.28
C ASP A 26 -9.49 -15.71 -1.94
N GLY A 27 -9.99 -14.95 -2.91
CA GLY A 27 -10.46 -13.55 -2.72
C GLY A 27 -9.38 -12.48 -2.67
N TRP A 28 -8.12 -12.82 -2.95
CA TRP A 28 -7.03 -11.84 -3.07
C TRP A 28 -7.05 -11.15 -4.43
N VAL A 29 -6.90 -9.82 -4.41
CA VAL A 29 -6.81 -8.95 -5.60
C VAL A 29 -5.46 -8.25 -5.59
N SER A 30 -4.77 -8.23 -6.75
CA SER A 30 -3.53 -7.47 -6.90
C SER A 30 -3.82 -5.98 -6.99
N LEU A 31 -3.03 -5.17 -6.27
CA LEU A 31 -3.07 -3.70 -6.34
C LEU A 31 -1.94 -3.12 -7.20
N PHE A 32 -1.01 -3.95 -7.66
CA PHE A 32 0.14 -3.54 -8.47
C PHE A 32 0.45 -4.61 -9.53
N ASP A 33 0.58 -4.18 -10.76
CA ASP A 33 0.80 -5.05 -11.91
C ASP A 33 2.28 -5.40 -12.18
N GLY A 34 3.20 -4.80 -11.40
CA GLY A 34 4.65 -4.93 -11.58
C GLY A 34 5.22 -4.11 -12.74
N LYS A 35 4.45 -3.27 -13.43
CA LYS A 35 4.86 -2.59 -14.67
C LYS A 35 4.55 -1.11 -14.70
N SER A 36 3.46 -0.68 -14.10
CA SER A 36 2.98 0.70 -14.14
C SER A 36 2.53 1.20 -12.77
N PHE A 37 2.36 2.50 -12.64
CA PHE A 37 1.69 3.12 -11.50
C PHE A 37 0.17 3.29 -11.73
N ASP A 38 -0.43 2.53 -12.66
CA ASP A 38 -1.87 2.56 -12.87
C ASP A 38 -2.59 2.18 -11.57
N GLY A 39 -3.58 2.98 -11.18
CA GLY A 39 -4.25 2.83 -9.89
C GLY A 39 -3.45 3.37 -8.68
N TRP A 40 -2.33 4.07 -8.91
CA TRP A 40 -1.55 4.70 -7.86
C TRP A 40 -1.36 6.18 -8.11
N LYS A 41 -1.32 6.99 -7.06
CA LYS A 41 -1.17 8.44 -7.14
C LYS A 41 -0.14 8.92 -6.12
N VAL A 42 0.83 9.69 -6.59
CA VAL A 42 1.82 10.35 -5.72
C VAL A 42 1.34 11.76 -5.40
N GLY A 43 1.56 12.22 -4.17
CA GLY A 43 1.40 13.62 -3.79
C GLY A 43 2.58 14.46 -4.29
N GLU A 44 3.48 14.81 -3.41
CA GLU A 44 4.72 15.53 -3.74
C GLU A 44 5.87 14.57 -4.11
N ASN A 45 6.93 15.11 -4.73
CA ASN A 45 8.18 14.39 -5.01
C ASN A 45 8.00 13.06 -5.75
N ALA A 46 7.22 13.04 -6.83
CA ALA A 46 6.91 11.82 -7.58
C ALA A 46 8.15 11.02 -8.02
N SER A 47 9.30 11.67 -8.23
CA SER A 47 10.57 11.03 -8.57
C SER A 47 11.14 10.12 -7.48
N THR A 48 10.58 10.17 -6.26
CA THR A 48 10.92 9.25 -5.16
C THR A 48 10.54 7.80 -5.50
N PHE A 49 9.53 7.60 -6.36
CA PHE A 49 9.07 6.28 -6.74
C PHE A 49 9.47 5.93 -8.17
N SER A 50 9.94 4.71 -8.35
CA SER A 50 10.25 4.11 -9.64
C SER A 50 9.85 2.64 -9.65
N ILE A 51 9.85 2.02 -10.83
CA ILE A 51 9.62 0.58 -10.97
C ILE A 51 10.90 -0.06 -11.47
N GLN A 52 11.41 -1.06 -10.75
CA GLN A 52 12.60 -1.82 -11.11
C GLN A 52 12.33 -3.31 -10.87
N ASP A 53 12.55 -4.13 -11.90
CA ASP A 53 12.41 -5.61 -11.82
C ASP A 53 11.07 -6.08 -11.24
N GLY A 54 9.97 -5.41 -11.61
CA GLY A 54 8.63 -5.76 -11.15
C GLY A 54 8.31 -5.30 -9.71
N ALA A 55 9.15 -4.46 -9.12
CA ALA A 55 8.93 -3.89 -7.80
C ALA A 55 8.82 -2.36 -7.85
N ILE A 56 7.97 -1.77 -7.02
CA ILE A 56 8.01 -0.35 -6.67
C ILE A 56 9.25 -0.12 -5.81
N VAL A 57 10.04 0.87 -6.17
CA VAL A 57 11.22 1.31 -5.40
C VAL A 57 10.93 2.70 -4.85
N ALA A 58 10.97 2.83 -3.52
CA ALA A 58 10.93 4.12 -2.82
C ALA A 58 12.37 4.53 -2.49
N ASN A 59 12.86 5.59 -3.14
CA ASN A 59 14.21 6.14 -2.91
C ASN A 59 14.27 7.59 -3.34
N GLY A 60 14.16 8.52 -2.43
CA GLY A 60 14.15 9.95 -2.70
C GLY A 60 13.66 10.78 -1.51
N PRO A 61 13.35 12.06 -1.71
CA PRO A 61 12.74 12.92 -0.70
C PRO A 61 11.43 12.34 -0.16
N VAL A 62 10.98 12.86 1.00
CA VAL A 62 9.67 12.48 1.59
C VAL A 62 8.56 12.55 0.54
N ALA A 63 7.86 11.44 0.38
CA ALA A 63 6.74 11.31 -0.55
C ALA A 63 5.84 10.13 -0.13
N HIS A 64 4.59 10.14 -0.58
CA HIS A 64 3.68 9.03 -0.34
C HIS A 64 2.98 8.65 -1.64
N LEU A 65 2.99 7.35 -1.94
CA LEU A 65 2.33 6.74 -3.11
C LEU A 65 1.04 6.09 -2.62
N PHE A 66 -0.11 6.69 -2.94
CA PHE A 66 -1.43 6.26 -2.49
C PHE A 66 -2.09 5.36 -3.51
N TYR A 67 -2.71 4.27 -3.07
CA TYR A 67 -3.57 3.48 -3.93
C TYR A 67 -4.86 4.27 -4.22
N ASN A 68 -5.18 4.45 -5.50
CA ASN A 68 -6.33 5.22 -6.01
C ASN A 68 -7.07 4.44 -7.11
N GLY A 69 -6.88 3.10 -7.14
CA GLY A 69 -7.51 2.24 -8.15
C GLY A 69 -8.94 1.84 -7.78
N ASP A 70 -9.54 1.02 -8.64
CA ASP A 70 -10.98 0.74 -8.62
C ASP A 70 -11.40 -0.31 -7.58
N VAL A 71 -10.47 -1.09 -7.00
CA VAL A 71 -10.80 -2.12 -6.01
C VAL A 71 -11.45 -1.46 -4.79
N LYS A 72 -12.73 -1.80 -4.53
CA LYS A 72 -13.56 -1.19 -3.47
C LYS A 72 -13.59 0.35 -3.51
N ASN A 73 -13.40 0.96 -4.69
CA ASN A 73 -13.24 2.42 -4.85
C ASN A 73 -12.17 2.98 -3.91
N HIS A 74 -11.06 2.24 -3.70
CA HIS A 74 -9.96 2.54 -2.77
C HIS A 74 -10.41 2.94 -1.35
N ASP A 75 -11.55 2.41 -0.89
CA ASP A 75 -12.06 2.61 0.47
C ASP A 75 -12.25 1.25 1.16
N PHE A 76 -11.28 0.87 1.97
CA PHE A 76 -11.22 -0.40 2.68
C PHE A 76 -11.50 -0.16 4.16
N LYS A 77 -12.45 -0.92 4.73
CA LYS A 77 -12.76 -0.89 6.15
C LYS A 77 -12.21 -2.14 6.85
N ASN A 78 -12.62 -3.31 6.41
CA ASN A 78 -12.11 -4.59 6.87
C ASN A 78 -11.35 -5.25 5.70
N PHE A 79 -10.16 -5.75 5.95
CA PHE A 79 -9.32 -6.31 4.90
C PHE A 79 -8.20 -7.19 5.46
N GLU A 80 -7.63 -8.01 4.61
CA GLU A 80 -6.26 -8.49 4.71
C GLU A 80 -5.44 -7.83 3.58
N PHE A 81 -4.32 -7.24 3.92
CA PHE A 81 -3.37 -6.65 2.98
C PHE A 81 -2.02 -7.32 3.15
N LYS A 82 -1.28 -7.47 2.08
CA LYS A 82 0.11 -7.94 2.12
C LYS A 82 0.95 -7.33 1.02
N ALA A 83 2.23 -7.16 1.30
CA ALA A 83 3.25 -6.81 0.33
C ALA A 83 4.53 -7.58 0.64
N ASP A 84 5.25 -8.00 -0.40
CA ASP A 84 6.64 -8.41 -0.24
C ASP A 84 7.52 -7.18 -0.22
N VAL A 85 8.37 -7.08 0.77
CA VAL A 85 9.20 -5.91 1.07
C VAL A 85 10.66 -6.32 1.16
N MET A 86 11.57 -5.46 0.69
CA MET A 86 13.01 -5.60 0.89
C MET A 86 13.62 -4.23 1.16
N THR A 87 14.29 -4.08 2.29
CA THR A 87 15.04 -2.88 2.66
C THR A 87 16.51 -3.01 2.27
N THR A 88 17.17 -1.89 1.99
CA THR A 88 18.65 -1.84 2.03
C THR A 88 19.11 -1.36 3.42
N PRO A 89 20.40 -1.57 3.81
CA PRO A 89 20.89 -1.14 5.11
C PRO A 89 20.65 0.35 5.39
N GLY A 90 20.14 0.64 6.59
CA GLY A 90 19.84 2.01 7.04
C GLY A 90 18.58 2.62 6.42
N SER A 91 17.74 1.84 5.76
CA SER A 91 16.50 2.33 5.14
C SER A 91 15.33 2.35 6.08
N ASN A 92 14.46 3.35 5.87
CA ASN A 92 13.18 3.53 6.54
C ASN A 92 12.07 3.75 5.50
N SER A 93 10.91 3.20 5.77
CA SER A 93 9.69 3.33 4.98
C SER A 93 8.48 2.94 5.84
N GLY A 94 7.28 2.88 5.25
CA GLY A 94 6.06 2.43 5.93
C GLY A 94 4.95 2.08 4.96
N LEU A 95 4.05 1.23 5.43
CA LEU A 95 2.80 0.88 4.78
C LEU A 95 1.65 1.52 5.57
N TYR A 96 0.89 2.40 4.92
CA TYR A 96 -0.26 3.05 5.54
C TYR A 96 -1.56 2.34 5.18
N PHE A 97 -2.50 2.31 6.11
CA PHE A 97 -3.86 1.86 5.87
C PHE A 97 -4.90 2.79 6.51
N HIS A 98 -6.14 2.76 6.01
CA HIS A 98 -7.22 3.69 6.37
C HIS A 98 -6.86 5.16 6.15
N THR A 99 -5.89 5.41 5.27
CA THR A 99 -5.48 6.77 4.92
C THR A 99 -6.35 7.35 3.79
N VAL A 100 -6.03 8.55 3.39
CA VAL A 100 -6.67 9.27 2.28
C VAL A 100 -5.59 10.03 1.53
N PHE A 101 -5.76 10.17 0.21
CA PHE A 101 -4.84 10.96 -0.60
C PHE A 101 -4.67 12.37 0.00
N GLN A 102 -3.42 12.81 0.10
CA GLN A 102 -3.05 14.20 0.39
C GLN A 102 -1.84 14.59 -0.45
N ASP A 103 -1.78 15.87 -0.85
CA ASP A 103 -0.80 16.35 -1.81
C ASP A 103 0.62 16.43 -1.25
N SER A 104 0.77 16.58 0.06
CA SER A 104 2.07 16.74 0.70
C SER A 104 2.07 16.33 2.17
N SER A 105 3.25 16.27 2.79
CA SER A 105 3.46 15.94 4.20
C SER A 105 3.13 14.48 4.55
N TRP A 106 3.25 14.14 5.83
CA TRP A 106 2.96 12.82 6.36
C TRP A 106 1.45 12.56 6.40
N PRO A 107 0.97 11.35 6.04
CA PRO A 107 -0.44 11.00 6.14
C PRO A 107 -0.98 11.24 7.54
N GLN A 108 -2.01 12.08 7.65
CA GLN A 108 -2.60 12.45 8.94
C GLN A 108 -3.72 11.52 9.37
N LYS A 109 -4.29 10.74 8.45
CA LYS A 109 -5.39 9.81 8.69
C LYS A 109 -4.90 8.36 8.57
N GLY A 110 -5.44 7.49 9.42
CA GLY A 110 -5.15 6.06 9.43
C GLY A 110 -3.86 5.73 10.18
N TYR A 111 -3.35 4.56 9.96
CA TYR A 111 -2.18 4.03 10.65
C TYR A 111 -1.03 3.76 9.70
N GLU A 112 0.15 3.78 10.26
CA GLU A 112 1.40 3.37 9.60
C GLU A 112 1.88 2.06 10.22
N VAL A 113 2.23 1.10 9.37
CA VAL A 113 3.02 -0.08 9.74
C VAL A 113 4.45 0.15 9.27
N GLN A 114 5.36 0.17 10.22
CA GLN A 114 6.76 0.54 10.01
C GLN A 114 7.53 -0.48 9.18
N VAL A 115 8.36 0.01 8.26
CA VAL A 115 9.34 -0.74 7.50
C VAL A 115 10.74 -0.21 7.84
N ASN A 116 11.40 -0.84 8.82
CA ASN A 116 12.72 -0.42 9.30
C ASN A 116 13.45 -1.61 9.96
N ASN A 117 14.46 -2.16 9.27
CA ASN A 117 15.25 -3.25 9.82
C ASN A 117 16.52 -2.76 10.55
N SER A 118 17.12 -1.66 10.09
CA SER A 118 18.44 -1.23 10.58
C SER A 118 18.68 0.28 10.62
N GLN A 119 17.69 1.10 10.27
CA GLN A 119 17.79 2.57 10.38
C GLN A 119 17.79 2.98 11.88
N GLU A 120 18.21 4.19 12.19
CA GLU A 120 18.46 4.65 13.58
C GLU A 120 17.20 4.76 14.46
N ASP A 121 15.99 4.95 13.88
CA ASP A 121 14.75 4.86 14.66
C ASP A 121 14.66 3.46 15.27
N TRP A 122 14.41 3.39 16.58
CA TRP A 122 14.33 2.15 17.32
C TRP A 122 13.09 1.30 17.01
N ARG A 123 12.05 1.92 16.40
CA ARG A 123 10.84 1.21 15.97
C ARG A 123 11.15 0.36 14.76
N ARG A 124 10.93 -0.93 14.87
CA ARG A 124 11.29 -1.92 13.85
C ARG A 124 10.11 -2.29 12.98
N THR A 125 10.42 -2.93 11.86
CA THR A 125 9.46 -3.48 10.90
C THR A 125 8.34 -4.24 11.61
N GLY A 126 7.09 -3.93 11.23
CA GLY A 126 5.89 -4.46 11.82
C GLY A 126 5.33 -3.67 13.00
N SER A 127 6.00 -2.59 13.48
CA SER A 127 5.39 -1.69 14.46
C SER A 127 4.12 -1.05 13.91
N LEU A 128 3.04 -1.04 14.68
CA LEU A 128 1.95 -0.08 14.47
C LEU A 128 2.44 1.25 15.04
N TYR A 129 3.03 2.09 14.19
CA TYR A 129 3.92 3.20 14.53
C TYR A 129 3.36 4.11 15.63
N ALA A 130 4.10 4.21 16.76
CA ALA A 130 3.76 4.99 17.95
C ALA A 130 2.43 4.60 18.62
N ILE A 131 1.94 3.39 18.37
CA ILE A 131 0.74 2.81 19.00
C ILE A 131 1.11 1.49 19.67
N GLU A 132 1.63 0.53 18.92
CA GLU A 132 2.13 -0.75 19.44
C GLU A 132 3.45 -1.05 18.75
N ASP A 133 4.54 -0.59 19.38
CA ASP A 133 5.87 -0.57 18.75
C ASP A 133 6.64 -1.86 18.98
N VAL A 134 7.24 -2.39 17.92
CA VAL A 134 8.16 -3.54 17.91
C VAL A 134 9.60 -3.05 18.05
N LYS A 135 10.39 -3.68 18.93
CA LYS A 135 11.83 -3.41 19.13
C LYS A 135 12.72 -4.48 18.50
N GLU A 136 12.18 -5.67 18.31
CA GLU A 136 12.92 -6.80 17.77
C GLU A 136 13.04 -6.71 16.25
N VAL A 137 14.21 -7.10 15.74
CA VAL A 137 14.47 -7.21 14.30
C VAL A 137 14.18 -8.65 13.87
N TYR A 138 13.07 -8.86 13.16
CA TYR A 138 12.65 -10.19 12.69
C TYR A 138 13.21 -10.57 11.33
N VAL A 139 13.63 -9.59 10.53
CA VAL A 139 14.09 -9.78 9.14
C VAL A 139 15.33 -8.93 8.88
N LYS A 140 16.13 -9.34 7.90
CA LYS A 140 17.38 -8.68 7.54
C LYS A 140 17.21 -7.80 6.32
N ASP A 141 18.09 -6.79 6.19
CA ASP A 141 18.23 -6.04 4.95
C ASP A 141 18.69 -6.93 3.79
N ASN A 142 18.33 -6.52 2.56
CA ASN A 142 18.62 -7.22 1.31
C ASN A 142 17.98 -8.63 1.21
N VAL A 143 16.96 -8.90 2.00
CA VAL A 143 16.17 -10.14 1.96
C VAL A 143 14.70 -9.79 1.82
N TRP A 144 14.02 -10.43 0.87
CA TRP A 144 12.59 -10.31 0.74
C TRP A 144 11.86 -10.98 1.90
N TYR A 145 10.86 -10.28 2.45
CA TYR A 145 9.93 -10.79 3.45
C TYR A 145 8.52 -10.30 3.12
N THR A 146 7.52 -10.99 3.63
CA THR A 146 6.13 -10.55 3.49
C THR A 146 5.71 -9.80 4.75
N GLU A 147 5.21 -8.58 4.59
CA GLU A 147 4.51 -7.82 5.61
C GLU A 147 3.02 -7.89 5.37
N SER A 148 2.26 -8.34 6.36
CA SER A 148 0.82 -8.54 6.25
C SER A 148 0.09 -7.80 7.35
N ILE A 149 -1.02 -7.17 6.99
CA ILE A 149 -1.89 -6.39 7.86
C ILE A 149 -3.31 -6.93 7.72
N LYS A 150 -3.92 -7.34 8.82
CA LYS A 150 -5.33 -7.68 8.86
C LYS A 150 -6.07 -6.69 9.77
N VAL A 151 -7.16 -6.14 9.26
CA VAL A 151 -8.09 -5.31 10.04
C VAL A 151 -9.46 -5.93 9.98
N GLN A 152 -10.05 -6.18 11.14
CA GLN A 152 -11.41 -6.67 11.26
C GLN A 152 -12.10 -6.02 12.47
N GLY A 153 -13.07 -5.15 12.21
CA GLY A 153 -13.65 -4.30 13.24
C GLY A 153 -12.61 -3.35 13.81
N LYS A 154 -12.33 -3.47 15.10
CA LYS A 154 -11.29 -2.69 15.80
C LYS A 154 -9.99 -3.46 16.07
N HIS A 155 -9.93 -4.70 15.59
CA HIS A 155 -8.75 -5.55 15.76
C HIS A 155 -7.80 -5.43 14.59
N VAL A 156 -6.52 -5.19 14.87
CA VAL A 156 -5.41 -5.13 13.91
C VAL A 156 -4.41 -6.24 14.23
N THR A 157 -4.10 -7.08 13.26
CA THR A 157 -3.02 -8.07 13.35
C THR A 157 -1.96 -7.74 12.31
N ILE A 158 -0.70 -7.64 12.72
CA ILE A 158 0.44 -7.45 11.83
C ILE A 158 1.35 -8.67 11.90
N LYS A 159 1.75 -9.17 10.72
CA LYS A 159 2.68 -10.30 10.61
C LYS A 159 3.89 -9.93 9.76
N ILE A 160 5.03 -10.45 10.16
CA ILE A 160 6.24 -10.49 9.35
C ILE A 160 6.50 -11.94 8.98
N ASN A 161 6.38 -12.27 7.69
CA ASN A 161 6.21 -13.63 7.19
C ASN A 161 5.00 -14.28 7.89
N ASP A 162 5.19 -15.41 8.56
CA ASP A 162 4.12 -16.11 9.28
C ASP A 162 4.02 -15.72 10.75
N LYS A 163 4.97 -14.91 11.27
CA LYS A 163 5.01 -14.53 12.69
C LYS A 163 4.13 -13.32 12.96
N ILE A 164 3.17 -13.44 13.86
CA ILE A 164 2.44 -12.30 14.43
C ILE A 164 3.44 -11.49 15.28
N VAL A 165 3.55 -10.20 14.99
CA VAL A 165 4.43 -9.27 15.69
C VAL A 165 3.66 -8.19 16.44
N VAL A 166 2.42 -7.89 16.02
CA VAL A 166 1.49 -7.00 16.70
C VAL A 166 0.07 -7.58 16.63
N GLU A 167 -0.63 -7.53 17.75
CA GLU A 167 -2.09 -7.62 17.88
C GLU A 167 -2.56 -6.42 18.69
N TYR A 168 -3.46 -5.63 18.12
CA TYR A 168 -3.94 -4.39 18.72
C TYR A 168 -5.45 -4.31 18.61
N ASP A 169 -6.12 -4.08 19.74
CA ASP A 169 -7.55 -3.77 19.83
C ASP A 169 -7.74 -2.29 20.14
N GLU A 170 -8.29 -1.53 19.18
CA GLU A 170 -8.53 -0.10 19.39
C GLU A 170 -9.61 0.14 20.44
N PRO A 171 -9.33 0.90 21.51
CA PRO A 171 -10.34 1.28 22.51
C PRO A 171 -11.50 2.08 21.91
N GLU A 172 -12.69 2.01 22.52
CA GLU A 172 -13.89 2.74 22.06
C GLU A 172 -13.66 4.26 21.97
N ASN A 173 -12.99 4.83 22.96
CA ASN A 173 -12.76 6.27 23.08
C ASN A 173 -11.26 6.59 23.04
N VAL A 174 -10.58 6.09 21.98
CA VAL A 174 -9.14 6.28 21.85
C VAL A 174 -8.77 7.76 21.81
N GLN A 175 -7.84 8.15 22.67
CA GLN A 175 -7.23 9.47 22.69
C GLN A 175 -5.84 9.36 22.03
N ARG A 176 -5.51 10.30 21.18
CA ARG A 176 -4.20 10.37 20.52
C ARG A 176 -3.48 11.67 20.87
N PRO A 177 -2.15 11.67 20.93
CA PRO A 177 -1.37 12.89 21.07
C PRO A 177 -1.64 13.89 19.96
N ALA A 178 -1.33 15.17 20.21
CA ALA A 178 -1.39 16.21 19.21
C ALA A 178 -0.57 15.84 17.95
N GLY A 179 -1.16 16.03 16.77
CA GLY A 179 -0.59 15.64 15.48
C GLY A 179 -0.78 14.17 15.11
N MET A 180 -1.43 13.37 15.95
CA MET A 180 -1.77 11.96 15.70
C MET A 180 -3.27 11.66 15.82
N GLU A 181 -4.11 12.68 15.90
CA GLU A 181 -5.56 12.56 16.16
C GLU A 181 -6.27 11.67 15.13
N GLY A 182 -5.76 11.63 13.90
CA GLY A 182 -6.28 10.80 12.81
C GLY A 182 -5.83 9.34 12.85
N ARG A 183 -4.93 8.91 13.76
CA ARG A 183 -4.52 7.52 13.93
C ARG A 183 -5.61 6.73 14.66
N LYS A 184 -6.64 6.40 13.89
CA LYS A 184 -7.85 5.69 14.36
C LYS A 184 -8.33 4.72 13.30
N ILE A 185 -8.94 3.61 13.73
CA ILE A 185 -9.66 2.69 12.85
C ILE A 185 -10.81 3.45 12.18
N SER A 186 -10.89 3.35 10.87
CA SER A 186 -11.91 4.02 10.06
C SER A 186 -12.16 3.23 8.76
N SER A 187 -12.13 3.88 7.64
CA SER A 187 -11.95 3.32 6.31
C SER A 187 -11.08 4.24 5.48
N GLY A 188 -10.55 3.77 4.39
CA GLY A 188 -9.71 4.55 3.50
C GLY A 188 -8.80 3.66 2.67
N THR A 189 -7.80 4.27 2.04
CA THR A 189 -6.88 3.58 1.15
C THR A 189 -5.57 3.17 1.83
N PHE A 190 -4.67 2.63 1.03
CA PHE A 190 -3.29 2.29 1.40
C PHE A 190 -2.32 3.32 0.83
N ALA A 191 -1.16 3.46 1.47
CA ALA A 191 -0.05 4.21 0.89
C ALA A 191 1.30 3.58 1.24
N ILE A 192 2.28 3.82 0.36
CA ILE A 192 3.69 3.45 0.55
C ILE A 192 4.47 4.72 0.82
N GLN A 193 5.35 4.69 1.81
CA GLN A 193 6.17 5.82 2.20
C GLN A 193 7.51 5.83 1.47
N GLY A 194 7.91 6.99 0.93
CA GLY A 194 9.29 7.37 0.69
C GLY A 194 9.75 8.25 1.84
N HIS A 195 10.68 7.76 2.65
CA HIS A 195 11.02 8.41 3.93
C HIS A 195 12.07 9.50 3.78
N ASP A 196 13.16 9.22 3.11
CA ASP A 196 14.29 10.12 2.92
C ASP A 196 15.23 9.65 1.77
N PRO A 197 16.12 10.51 1.24
CA PRO A 197 16.99 10.15 0.12
C PRO A 197 18.00 9.04 0.39
N LYS A 198 18.29 8.70 1.65
CA LYS A 198 19.22 7.63 2.01
C LYS A 198 18.50 6.27 2.09
N SER A 199 17.18 6.29 2.27
CA SER A 199 16.35 5.10 2.33
C SER A 199 16.09 4.56 0.93
N LYS A 200 16.26 3.25 0.75
CA LYS A 200 15.89 2.54 -0.47
C LYS A 200 15.16 1.25 -0.11
N VAL A 201 13.87 1.20 -0.45
CA VAL A 201 12.99 0.08 -0.11
C VAL A 201 12.23 -0.36 -1.34
N TYR A 202 12.05 -1.67 -1.49
CA TYR A 202 11.39 -2.32 -2.61
C TYR A 202 10.09 -2.98 -2.15
N PHE A 203 9.03 -2.87 -2.97
CA PHE A 203 7.71 -3.44 -2.71
C PHE A 203 7.20 -4.16 -3.96
N LYS A 204 6.72 -5.40 -3.80
CA LYS A 204 6.07 -6.15 -4.88
C LYS A 204 4.97 -7.05 -4.32
N ASN A 205 4.25 -7.76 -5.19
CA ASN A 205 3.17 -8.66 -4.79
C ASN A 205 2.19 -8.00 -3.83
N ILE A 206 1.88 -6.71 -4.09
CA ILE A 206 0.98 -5.90 -3.26
C ILE A 206 -0.44 -6.36 -3.53
N MET A 207 -1.08 -6.94 -2.52
CA MET A 207 -2.39 -7.56 -2.64
C MET A 207 -3.30 -7.19 -1.49
N VAL A 208 -4.59 -7.16 -1.76
CA VAL A 208 -5.64 -6.99 -0.76
C VAL A 208 -6.70 -8.08 -0.90
N LYS A 209 -7.25 -8.50 0.23
CA LYS A 209 -8.46 -9.30 0.33
C LYS A 209 -9.46 -8.51 1.15
N PRO A 210 -10.44 -7.83 0.51
CA PRO A 210 -11.51 -7.18 1.25
C PRO A 210 -12.27 -8.18 2.10
N LEU A 211 -12.58 -7.80 3.33
CA LEU A 211 -13.41 -8.56 4.27
C LEU A 211 -14.75 -7.82 4.44
N ASP A 212 -15.83 -8.56 4.66
CA ASP A 212 -17.17 -7.98 4.88
C ASP A 212 -17.34 -7.49 6.33
#